data_e3b5d5e92456ef21e52c4ee06044b231
#
_entry.id   e3b5d5e92456ef21e52c4ee06044b231
#
_cell.length_a   1.000
_cell.length_b   1.000
_cell.length_c   1.000
_cell.angle_alpha   90.00
_cell.angle_beta   90.00
_cell.angle_gamma   90.00
#
_symmetry.space_group_name_H-M   'P 1'
#
loop_
_entity.id
_entity.type
_entity.pdbx_description
1 polymer ?
#
loop_
_entity_poly.entity_id
_entity_poly.type
_entity_poly.pdbx_seq_one_letter_code
_entity_poly.pdbx_strand_id
1 'polypeptide(L)'
;MKKTVLLTGATGFLGSYLLEALLLKGYKLVILKRATSKVWRIEHLMSQVISYDVDIQPLELAFTDQRIDYVMHTACHYGRNDNYISQIVETNLMFSLRILDACIKFNTDTFFNTDTLLSKHLNVYSLSKKQFVEWLRQCSDKIKVVNLKLEHMYGPKDDVSKFVPWVISQLKKNVPEIKLTSGNQLRDFIFIDDVVYAYLCTLENIKSLGSFSQFDVGTGKSISVKHFVKKVKQRSEIVFGLNKTILLFGAIPNRPGELMKVKVNNTELLDLGWKPKYSVDEGLSKLIDFNKIKK
;
A
#
# COMPACT_ATOMS: atom_id res chain seq x y z
N MET A 1 4.91 -25.92 -13.63
CA MET A 1 4.30 -24.75 -14.32
C MET A 1 4.51 -23.49 -13.47
N LYS A 2 4.67 -22.32 -14.09
CA LYS A 2 4.74 -21.04 -13.36
C LYS A 2 3.40 -20.77 -12.70
N LYS A 3 3.43 -20.38 -11.41
CA LYS A 3 2.23 -19.95 -10.69
C LYS A 3 1.75 -18.59 -11.21
N THR A 4 0.44 -18.42 -11.28
CA THR A 4 -0.21 -17.19 -11.78
C THR A 4 -0.74 -16.37 -10.61
N VAL A 5 -0.39 -15.08 -10.59
CA VAL A 5 -0.90 -14.11 -9.62
C VAL A 5 -1.81 -13.12 -10.33
N LEU A 6 -3.05 -12.99 -9.86
CA LEU A 6 -3.92 -11.89 -10.22
C LEU A 6 -3.72 -10.73 -9.24
N LEU A 7 -3.35 -9.57 -9.77
CA LEU A 7 -3.08 -8.38 -8.99
C LEU A 7 -4.10 -7.29 -9.29
N THR A 8 -4.86 -6.87 -8.29
CA THR A 8 -5.69 -5.67 -8.38
C THR A 8 -4.94 -4.46 -7.89
N GLY A 9 -5.26 -3.28 -8.41
CA GLY A 9 -4.56 -2.06 -8.03
C GLY A 9 -3.11 -1.99 -8.53
N ALA A 10 -2.74 -2.79 -9.53
CA ALA A 10 -1.39 -2.85 -10.13
C ALA A 10 -0.86 -1.49 -10.61
N THR A 11 -1.74 -0.57 -11.00
CA THR A 11 -1.37 0.80 -11.42
C THR A 11 -1.14 1.76 -10.26
N GLY A 12 -1.48 1.35 -9.03
CA GLY A 12 -1.27 2.10 -7.81
C GLY A 12 0.17 2.06 -7.30
N PHE A 13 0.43 2.75 -6.18
CA PHE A 13 1.77 2.83 -5.60
C PHE A 13 2.28 1.44 -5.19
N LEU A 14 1.63 0.77 -4.23
CA LEU A 14 2.04 -0.57 -3.77
C LEU A 14 1.96 -1.60 -4.91
N GLY A 15 0.83 -1.60 -5.65
CA GLY A 15 0.61 -2.60 -6.69
C GLY A 15 1.66 -2.58 -7.79
N SER A 16 2.19 -1.40 -8.16
CA SER A 16 3.25 -1.30 -9.19
C SER A 16 4.57 -1.92 -8.74
N TYR A 17 4.93 -1.77 -7.48
CA TYR A 17 6.12 -2.41 -6.90
C TYR A 17 5.95 -3.93 -6.75
N LEU A 18 4.75 -4.39 -6.32
CA LEU A 18 4.44 -5.82 -6.26
C LEU A 18 4.48 -6.46 -7.63
N LEU A 19 3.93 -5.79 -8.65
CA LEU A 19 3.94 -6.29 -10.03
C LEU A 19 5.37 -6.51 -10.52
N GLU A 20 6.26 -5.53 -10.36
CA GLU A 20 7.67 -5.63 -10.75
C GLU A 20 8.37 -6.76 -9.98
N ALA A 21 8.21 -6.82 -8.66
CA ALA A 21 8.83 -7.84 -7.83
C ALA A 21 8.36 -9.27 -8.15
N LEU A 22 7.07 -9.46 -8.43
CA LEU A 22 6.51 -10.76 -8.81
C LEU A 22 6.97 -11.22 -10.19
N LEU A 23 7.08 -10.29 -11.16
CA LEU A 23 7.68 -10.60 -12.48
C LEU A 23 9.13 -11.06 -12.33
N LEU A 24 9.93 -10.35 -11.52
CA LEU A 24 11.32 -10.72 -11.23
C LEU A 24 11.44 -12.10 -10.55
N LYS A 25 10.46 -12.49 -9.74
CA LYS A 25 10.36 -13.84 -9.14
C LYS A 25 9.84 -14.90 -10.13
N GLY A 26 9.51 -14.53 -11.36
CA GLY A 26 9.10 -15.43 -12.42
C GLY A 26 7.63 -15.86 -12.39
N TYR A 27 6.77 -15.17 -11.63
CA TYR A 27 5.32 -15.41 -11.67
C TYR A 27 4.72 -14.95 -12.99
N LYS A 28 3.63 -15.62 -13.43
CA LYS A 28 2.76 -15.11 -14.48
C LYS A 28 1.81 -14.10 -13.88
N LEU A 29 1.70 -12.91 -14.46
CA LEU A 29 0.89 -11.82 -13.92
C LEU A 29 -0.35 -11.55 -14.75
N VAL A 30 -1.49 -11.52 -14.06
CA VAL A 30 -2.78 -11.05 -14.56
C VAL A 30 -3.14 -9.80 -13.77
N ILE A 31 -3.52 -8.71 -14.43
CA ILE A 31 -3.92 -7.48 -13.75
C ILE A 31 -5.37 -7.11 -14.10
N LEU A 32 -6.09 -6.65 -13.07
CA LEU A 32 -7.39 -6.01 -13.26
C LEU A 32 -7.20 -4.49 -13.16
N LYS A 33 -7.61 -3.78 -14.21
CA LYS A 33 -7.55 -2.32 -14.27
C LYS A 33 -8.87 -1.76 -14.80
N ARG A 34 -9.11 -0.46 -14.56
CA ARG A 34 -10.19 0.27 -15.20
C ARG A 34 -9.68 0.94 -16.48
N ALA A 35 -10.58 1.27 -17.40
CA ALA A 35 -10.25 2.05 -18.60
C ALA A 35 -9.52 3.36 -18.25
N THR A 36 -9.93 4.01 -17.15
CA THR A 36 -9.38 5.26 -16.66
C THR A 36 -8.09 5.13 -15.84
N SER A 37 -7.57 3.91 -15.62
CA SER A 37 -6.37 3.68 -14.81
C SER A 37 -5.13 4.29 -15.46
N LYS A 38 -4.40 5.11 -14.70
CA LYS A 38 -3.14 5.70 -15.15
C LYS A 38 -2.02 4.68 -15.04
N VAL A 39 -1.51 4.19 -16.17
CA VAL A 39 -0.53 3.10 -16.23
C VAL A 39 0.94 3.53 -16.14
N TRP A 40 1.25 4.81 -16.02
CA TRP A 40 2.61 5.37 -16.09
C TRP A 40 3.62 4.68 -15.16
N ARG A 41 3.18 4.08 -14.04
CA ARG A 41 4.08 3.36 -13.12
C ARG A 41 4.53 2.01 -13.65
N ILE A 42 3.70 1.39 -14.50
CA ILE A 42 3.86 0.03 -15.01
C ILE A 42 3.94 -0.06 -16.54
N GLU A 43 3.95 1.08 -17.23
CA GLU A 43 3.90 1.16 -18.69
C GLU A 43 4.97 0.29 -19.35
N HIS A 44 6.20 0.33 -18.82
CA HIS A 44 7.32 -0.48 -19.27
C HIS A 44 7.19 -1.99 -19.00
N LEU A 45 6.19 -2.41 -18.24
CA LEU A 45 5.91 -3.82 -17.90
C LEU A 45 4.64 -4.35 -18.57
N MET A 46 3.87 -3.49 -19.25
CA MET A 46 2.56 -3.88 -19.81
C MET A 46 2.64 -5.03 -20.83
N SER A 47 3.74 -5.16 -21.56
CA SER A 47 3.97 -6.27 -22.50
C SER A 47 4.25 -7.62 -21.81
N GLN A 48 4.52 -7.62 -20.50
CA GLN A 48 4.84 -8.81 -19.72
C GLN A 48 3.66 -9.32 -18.88
N VAL A 49 2.50 -8.64 -18.95
CA VAL A 49 1.32 -8.96 -18.14
C VAL A 49 0.08 -9.16 -19.00
N ILE A 50 -0.85 -9.97 -18.53
CA ILE A 50 -2.18 -10.10 -19.11
C ILE A 50 -3.09 -9.11 -18.39
N SER A 51 -3.79 -8.26 -19.14
CA SER A 51 -4.60 -7.17 -18.56
C SER A 51 -6.07 -7.31 -18.96
N TYR A 52 -6.96 -7.24 -17.97
CA TYR A 52 -8.42 -7.17 -18.18
C TYR A 52 -8.95 -5.82 -17.71
N ASP A 53 -9.85 -5.24 -18.49
CA ASP A 53 -10.52 -3.98 -18.17
C ASP A 53 -11.88 -4.27 -17.55
N VAL A 54 -11.98 -4.03 -16.24
CA VAL A 54 -13.20 -4.34 -15.46
C VAL A 54 -14.38 -3.37 -15.69
N ASP A 55 -14.17 -2.28 -16.44
CA ASP A 55 -15.25 -1.39 -16.85
C ASP A 55 -15.94 -1.90 -18.13
N ILE A 56 -15.27 -2.76 -18.90
CA ILE A 56 -15.72 -3.25 -20.22
C ILE A 56 -16.02 -4.73 -20.20
N GLN A 57 -15.25 -5.52 -19.43
CA GLN A 57 -15.29 -6.97 -19.39
C GLN A 57 -15.79 -7.48 -18.03
N PRO A 58 -16.53 -8.59 -17.99
CA PRO A 58 -16.83 -9.27 -16.74
C PRO A 58 -15.54 -9.66 -16.00
N LEU A 59 -15.52 -9.43 -14.70
CA LEU A 59 -14.39 -9.75 -13.83
C LEU A 59 -14.00 -11.23 -13.93
N GLU A 60 -14.98 -12.11 -14.05
CA GLU A 60 -14.81 -13.56 -14.11
C GLU A 60 -14.01 -14.00 -15.34
N LEU A 61 -13.97 -13.19 -16.41
CA LEU A 61 -13.22 -13.52 -17.62
C LEU A 61 -11.73 -13.78 -17.32
N ALA A 62 -11.15 -13.02 -16.39
CA ALA A 62 -9.77 -13.24 -15.96
C ALA A 62 -9.54 -14.63 -15.33
N PHE A 63 -10.57 -15.19 -14.68
CA PHE A 63 -10.52 -16.50 -14.03
C PHE A 63 -10.91 -17.64 -14.97
N THR A 64 -11.72 -17.39 -16.00
CA THR A 64 -12.04 -18.40 -17.03
C THR A 64 -10.89 -18.59 -18.02
N ASP A 65 -10.24 -17.51 -18.42
CA ASP A 65 -9.14 -17.54 -19.39
C ASP A 65 -7.82 -17.98 -18.77
N GLN A 66 -7.65 -17.72 -17.45
CA GLN A 66 -6.40 -17.97 -16.75
C GLN A 66 -6.65 -18.74 -15.46
N ARG A 67 -5.91 -19.83 -15.25
CA ARG A 67 -5.86 -20.43 -13.92
C ARG A 67 -5.13 -19.45 -12.97
N ILE A 68 -5.85 -18.92 -11.98
CA ILE A 68 -5.31 -18.03 -10.97
C ILE A 68 -4.96 -18.83 -9.71
N ASP A 69 -3.67 -18.90 -9.36
CA ASP A 69 -3.22 -19.57 -8.14
C ASP A 69 -3.33 -18.64 -6.92
N TYR A 70 -2.97 -17.37 -7.09
CA TYR A 70 -2.98 -16.38 -6.01
C TYR A 70 -3.65 -15.09 -6.46
N VAL A 71 -4.40 -14.46 -5.56
CA VAL A 71 -4.88 -13.09 -5.74
C VAL A 71 -4.16 -12.18 -4.76
N MET A 72 -3.58 -11.08 -5.24
CA MET A 72 -3.07 -9.98 -4.40
C MET A 72 -3.96 -8.77 -4.59
N HIS A 73 -4.77 -8.45 -3.57
CA HIS A 73 -5.76 -7.39 -3.63
C HIS A 73 -5.23 -6.12 -2.98
N THR A 74 -4.80 -5.15 -3.81
CA THR A 74 -4.29 -3.84 -3.36
C THR A 74 -5.15 -2.67 -3.82
N ALA A 75 -6.17 -2.92 -4.64
CA ALA A 75 -7.10 -1.86 -5.06
C ALA A 75 -7.84 -1.30 -3.86
N CYS A 76 -7.86 0.03 -3.73
CA CYS A 76 -8.62 0.71 -2.70
C CYS A 76 -8.95 2.14 -3.07
N HIS A 77 -10.00 2.66 -2.43
CA HIS A 77 -10.42 4.05 -2.48
C HIS A 77 -10.23 4.70 -1.10
N TYR A 78 -9.38 5.72 -1.00
CA TYR A 78 -9.03 6.34 0.29
C TYR A 78 -10.07 7.32 0.83
N GLY A 79 -11.12 7.64 0.06
CA GLY A 79 -12.15 8.60 0.49
C GLY A 79 -11.64 10.03 0.66
N ARG A 80 -10.71 10.46 -0.18
CA ARG A 80 -10.21 11.84 -0.20
C ARG A 80 -11.09 12.69 -1.13
N ASN A 81 -11.15 14.03 -0.87
CA ASN A 81 -11.82 15.00 -1.72
C ASN A 81 -13.35 14.77 -1.87
N ASP A 82 -14.07 14.75 -0.74
CA ASP A 82 -15.55 14.74 -0.67
C ASP A 82 -16.25 13.64 -1.48
N ASN A 83 -15.61 12.48 -1.62
CA ASN A 83 -16.21 11.34 -2.28
C ASN A 83 -17.40 10.79 -1.48
N TYR A 84 -18.44 10.34 -2.19
CA TYR A 84 -19.61 9.69 -1.58
C TYR A 84 -19.19 8.39 -0.87
N ILE A 85 -19.79 8.13 0.29
CA ILE A 85 -19.56 6.89 1.06
C ILE A 85 -19.79 5.65 0.19
N SER A 86 -20.81 5.67 -0.66
CA SER A 86 -21.13 4.58 -1.59
C SER A 86 -19.99 4.24 -2.55
N GLN A 87 -19.23 5.22 -3.04
CA GLN A 87 -18.09 4.98 -3.92
C GLN A 87 -16.94 4.30 -3.19
N ILE A 88 -16.73 4.65 -1.91
CA ILE A 88 -15.72 4.00 -1.05
C ILE A 88 -16.12 2.56 -0.79
N VAL A 89 -17.38 2.33 -0.42
CA VAL A 89 -17.95 0.99 -0.18
C VAL A 89 -17.93 0.16 -1.45
N GLU A 90 -18.31 0.73 -2.61
CA GLU A 90 -18.27 0.04 -3.89
C GLU A 90 -16.86 -0.47 -4.22
N THR A 91 -15.83 0.36 -4.02
CA THR A 91 -14.46 -0.05 -4.33
C THR A 91 -13.87 -0.97 -3.26
N ASN A 92 -14.01 -0.62 -1.97
CA ASN A 92 -13.29 -1.29 -0.89
C ASN A 92 -14.00 -2.53 -0.35
N LEU A 93 -15.31 -2.65 -0.57
CA LEU A 93 -16.11 -3.76 -0.08
C LEU A 93 -16.74 -4.53 -1.24
N MET A 94 -17.61 -3.93 -2.06
CA MET A 94 -18.36 -4.66 -3.07
C MET A 94 -17.46 -5.25 -4.17
N PHE A 95 -16.54 -4.46 -4.72
CA PHE A 95 -15.56 -4.97 -5.69
C PHE A 95 -14.68 -6.05 -5.09
N SER A 96 -14.25 -5.88 -3.83
CA SER A 96 -13.45 -6.87 -3.11
C SER A 96 -14.20 -8.18 -2.90
N LEU A 97 -15.51 -8.13 -2.57
CA LEU A 97 -16.37 -9.30 -2.43
C LEU A 97 -16.56 -10.02 -3.77
N ARG A 98 -16.78 -9.29 -4.87
CA ARG A 98 -16.87 -9.90 -6.21
C ARG A 98 -15.59 -10.66 -6.59
N ILE A 99 -14.43 -10.15 -6.22
CA ILE A 99 -13.16 -10.86 -6.44
C ILE A 99 -13.08 -12.10 -5.55
N LEU A 100 -13.49 -12.01 -4.29
CA LEU A 100 -13.50 -13.14 -3.37
C LEU A 100 -14.43 -14.25 -3.86
N ASP A 101 -15.64 -13.90 -4.33
CA ASP A 101 -16.60 -14.84 -4.91
C ASP A 101 -15.98 -15.57 -6.13
N ALA A 102 -15.32 -14.83 -7.03
CA ALA A 102 -14.61 -15.42 -8.16
C ALA A 102 -13.49 -16.35 -7.71
N CYS A 103 -12.70 -15.95 -6.70
CA CYS A 103 -11.64 -16.81 -6.15
C CYS A 103 -12.20 -18.14 -5.63
N ILE A 104 -13.29 -18.13 -4.90
CA ILE A 104 -13.95 -19.33 -4.35
C ILE A 104 -14.51 -20.19 -5.50
N LYS A 105 -15.24 -19.56 -6.44
CA LYS A 105 -15.85 -20.24 -7.59
C LYS A 105 -14.83 -20.95 -8.48
N PHE A 106 -13.67 -20.35 -8.67
CA PHE A 106 -12.62 -20.86 -9.57
C PHE A 106 -11.46 -21.55 -8.83
N ASN A 107 -11.63 -21.87 -7.53
CA ASN A 107 -10.67 -22.62 -6.70
C ASN A 107 -9.27 -21.97 -6.69
N THR A 108 -9.19 -20.67 -6.45
CA THR A 108 -7.92 -19.96 -6.20
C THR A 108 -7.31 -20.44 -4.88
N ASP A 109 -6.00 -20.72 -4.86
CA ASP A 109 -5.34 -21.28 -3.68
C ASP A 109 -5.32 -20.30 -2.49
N THR A 110 -5.03 -19.00 -2.74
CA THR A 110 -4.88 -18.01 -1.67
C THR A 110 -5.25 -16.60 -2.08
N PHE A 111 -5.91 -15.89 -1.17
CA PHE A 111 -6.25 -14.48 -1.25
C PHE A 111 -5.37 -13.65 -0.30
N PHE A 112 -4.50 -12.78 -0.86
CA PHE A 112 -3.72 -11.80 -0.11
C PHE A 112 -4.48 -10.48 -0.09
N ASN A 113 -4.87 -10.04 1.10
CA ASN A 113 -5.55 -8.77 1.31
C ASN A 113 -4.61 -7.69 1.84
N THR A 114 -4.71 -6.50 1.28
CA THR A 114 -4.08 -5.30 1.82
C THR A 114 -5.04 -4.61 2.76
N ASP A 115 -4.76 -4.62 4.05
CA ASP A 115 -5.51 -3.94 5.10
C ASP A 115 -4.72 -2.75 5.67
N THR A 116 -5.22 -2.10 6.67
CA THR A 116 -4.60 -0.99 7.39
C THR A 116 -4.56 -1.24 8.90
N LEU A 117 -3.55 -0.70 9.57
CA LEU A 117 -3.49 -0.68 11.05
C LEU A 117 -4.40 0.39 11.66
N LEU A 118 -5.04 1.24 10.85
CA LEU A 118 -6.00 2.22 11.35
C LEU A 118 -7.20 1.53 12.02
N SER A 119 -7.70 2.17 13.11
CA SER A 119 -8.90 1.72 13.80
C SER A 119 -10.11 1.71 12.88
N LYS A 120 -10.98 0.70 13.02
CA LYS A 120 -12.27 0.54 12.31
C LYS A 120 -13.11 1.83 12.34
N HIS A 121 -13.11 2.53 13.45
CA HIS A 121 -13.99 3.68 13.71
C HIS A 121 -13.35 5.04 13.38
N LEU A 122 -12.14 5.05 12.79
CA LEU A 122 -11.45 6.32 12.51
C LEU A 122 -12.10 7.09 11.35
N ASN A 123 -12.45 6.40 10.28
CA ASN A 123 -13.08 6.98 9.08
C ASN A 123 -13.71 5.89 8.19
N VAL A 124 -14.43 6.32 7.15
CA VAL A 124 -15.13 5.41 6.21
C VAL A 124 -14.17 4.45 5.50
N TYR A 125 -12.97 4.91 5.15
CA TYR A 125 -11.94 4.06 4.54
C TYR A 125 -11.54 2.91 5.46
N SER A 126 -11.17 3.20 6.71
CA SER A 126 -10.78 2.16 7.65
C SER A 126 -11.95 1.23 7.99
N LEU A 127 -13.17 1.77 8.10
CA LEU A 127 -14.38 0.98 8.31
C LEU A 127 -14.57 -0.03 7.17
N SER A 128 -14.58 0.44 5.91
CA SER A 128 -14.78 -0.44 4.74
C SER A 128 -13.71 -1.52 4.62
N LYS A 129 -12.44 -1.19 4.92
CA LYS A 129 -11.35 -2.17 4.95
C LYS A 129 -11.59 -3.25 6.02
N LYS A 130 -11.98 -2.85 7.23
CA LYS A 130 -12.24 -3.81 8.32
C LYS A 130 -13.49 -4.66 8.07
N GLN A 131 -14.53 -4.11 7.46
CA GLN A 131 -15.69 -4.89 7.04
C GLN A 131 -15.30 -6.01 6.06
N PHE A 132 -14.44 -5.71 5.09
CA PHE A 132 -13.97 -6.74 4.16
C PHE A 132 -13.14 -7.83 4.86
N VAL A 133 -12.33 -7.48 5.86
CA VAL A 133 -11.58 -8.47 6.66
C VAL A 133 -12.53 -9.41 7.42
N GLU A 134 -13.67 -8.92 7.92
CA GLU A 134 -14.69 -9.76 8.57
C GLU A 134 -15.24 -10.83 7.59
N TRP A 135 -15.53 -10.44 6.35
CA TRP A 135 -15.93 -11.37 5.28
C TRP A 135 -14.84 -12.37 4.91
N LEU A 136 -13.60 -11.93 4.77
CA LEU A 136 -12.46 -12.81 4.50
C LEU A 136 -12.30 -13.87 5.61
N ARG A 137 -12.49 -13.48 6.87
CA ARG A 137 -12.44 -14.41 8.00
C ARG A 137 -13.58 -15.43 7.94
N GLN A 138 -14.79 -15.00 7.59
CA GLN A 138 -15.96 -15.88 7.44
C GLN A 138 -15.77 -16.90 6.31
N CYS A 139 -15.02 -16.56 5.25
CA CYS A 139 -14.79 -17.42 4.10
C CYS A 139 -13.47 -18.21 4.15
N SER A 140 -12.73 -18.15 5.26
CA SER A 140 -11.41 -18.75 5.37
C SER A 140 -11.39 -20.30 5.43
N ASP A 141 -12.54 -20.92 5.53
CA ASP A 141 -12.77 -22.35 5.32
C ASP A 141 -12.78 -22.75 3.84
N LYS A 142 -13.09 -21.79 2.94
CA LYS A 142 -13.22 -22.01 1.49
C LYS A 142 -11.99 -21.57 0.69
N ILE A 143 -11.23 -20.64 1.22
CA ILE A 143 -10.02 -20.11 0.58
C ILE A 143 -9.02 -19.67 1.65
N LYS A 144 -7.75 -19.99 1.47
CA LYS A 144 -6.69 -19.50 2.36
C LYS A 144 -6.57 -17.97 2.24
N VAL A 145 -6.49 -17.28 3.37
CA VAL A 145 -6.40 -15.81 3.45
C VAL A 145 -5.12 -15.38 4.15
N VAL A 146 -4.41 -14.43 3.54
CA VAL A 146 -3.28 -13.70 4.14
C VAL A 146 -3.64 -12.23 4.19
N ASN A 147 -3.87 -11.70 5.39
CA ASN A 147 -4.24 -10.30 5.63
C ASN A 147 -3.04 -9.49 6.09
N LEU A 148 -2.51 -8.58 5.27
CA LEU A 148 -1.38 -7.71 5.60
C LEU A 148 -1.91 -6.33 6.00
N LYS A 149 -1.75 -5.96 7.27
CA LYS A 149 -2.14 -4.65 7.82
C LYS A 149 -0.96 -3.68 7.73
N LEU A 150 -1.07 -2.73 6.82
CA LEU A 150 0.04 -1.82 6.51
C LEU A 150 0.03 -0.59 7.40
N GLU A 151 1.23 -0.16 7.77
CA GLU A 151 1.51 1.14 8.36
C GLU A 151 1.83 2.21 7.31
N HIS A 152 2.45 3.34 7.73
CA HIS A 152 2.72 4.50 6.88
C HIS A 152 3.83 4.22 5.87
N MET A 153 3.49 3.52 4.80
CA MET A 153 4.43 3.24 3.72
C MET A 153 4.77 4.51 2.93
N TYR A 154 6.04 4.66 2.55
CA TYR A 154 6.54 5.74 1.72
C TYR A 154 7.61 5.24 0.76
N GLY A 155 7.84 5.96 -0.34
CA GLY A 155 8.85 5.62 -1.33
C GLY A 155 8.71 6.39 -2.64
N PRO A 156 9.60 6.15 -3.62
CA PRO A 156 9.51 6.72 -4.96
C PRO A 156 8.19 6.37 -5.67
N LYS A 157 7.74 7.23 -6.57
CA LYS A 157 6.51 7.04 -7.36
C LYS A 157 5.19 7.07 -6.54
N ASP A 158 5.20 7.45 -5.25
CA ASP A 158 3.95 7.63 -4.51
C ASP A 158 3.15 8.84 -5.00
N ASP A 159 1.87 8.90 -4.64
CA ASP A 159 0.97 9.96 -5.09
C ASP A 159 1.35 11.31 -4.46
N VAL A 160 1.51 12.32 -5.30
CA VAL A 160 1.90 13.68 -4.88
C VAL A 160 0.90 14.35 -3.94
N SER A 161 -0.34 13.87 -3.89
CA SER A 161 -1.35 14.33 -2.93
C SER A 161 -1.16 13.78 -1.52
N LYS A 162 -0.30 12.76 -1.34
CA LYS A 162 0.01 12.21 -0.03
C LYS A 162 1.03 13.07 0.72
N PHE A 163 0.99 12.97 2.06
CA PHE A 163 1.74 13.82 2.97
C PHE A 163 3.25 13.87 2.67
N VAL A 164 3.91 12.72 2.55
CA VAL A 164 5.37 12.67 2.35
C VAL A 164 5.79 13.28 1.00
N PRO A 165 5.23 12.84 -0.15
CA PRO A 165 5.53 13.45 -1.44
C PRO A 165 5.15 14.95 -1.50
N TRP A 166 4.05 15.36 -0.84
CA TRP A 166 3.65 16.75 -0.75
C TRP A 166 4.71 17.61 -0.03
N VAL A 167 5.17 17.17 1.15
CA VAL A 167 6.23 17.88 1.89
C VAL A 167 7.49 18.03 1.03
N ILE A 168 7.93 16.96 0.37
CA ILE A 168 9.10 17.01 -0.52
C ILE A 168 8.87 17.99 -1.67
N SER A 169 7.68 18.01 -2.27
CA SER A 169 7.37 18.93 -3.36
C SER A 169 7.40 20.39 -2.92
N GLN A 170 6.92 20.72 -1.70
CA GLN A 170 6.99 22.06 -1.13
C GLN A 170 8.46 22.48 -0.88
N LEU A 171 9.26 21.57 -0.30
CA LEU A 171 10.68 21.80 -0.07
C LEU A 171 11.43 22.00 -1.41
N LYS A 172 11.16 21.18 -2.43
CA LYS A 172 11.76 21.33 -3.76
C LYS A 172 11.44 22.69 -4.42
N LYS A 173 10.23 23.21 -4.17
CA LYS A 173 9.79 24.53 -4.62
C LYS A 173 10.35 25.67 -3.78
N ASN A 174 11.02 25.38 -2.67
CA ASN A 174 11.56 26.35 -1.72
C ASN A 174 10.50 27.37 -1.27
N VAL A 175 9.28 26.89 -0.96
CA VAL A 175 8.20 27.77 -0.46
C VAL A 175 8.63 28.47 0.84
N PRO A 176 8.15 29.69 1.14
CA PRO A 176 8.57 30.40 2.35
C PRO A 176 8.29 29.63 3.65
N GLU A 177 7.12 28.99 3.73
CA GLU A 177 6.70 28.24 4.92
C GLU A 177 5.84 27.03 4.60
N ILE A 178 5.89 26.02 5.45
CA ILE A 178 4.99 24.87 5.46
C ILE A 178 4.25 24.82 6.79
N LYS A 179 2.94 25.06 6.78
CA LYS A 179 2.07 24.96 7.96
C LYS A 179 1.75 23.51 8.26
N LEU A 180 2.01 23.06 9.47
CA LEU A 180 1.89 21.68 9.92
C LEU A 180 1.11 21.62 11.24
N THR A 181 0.54 20.45 11.54
CA THR A 181 0.03 20.15 12.89
C THR A 181 1.19 20.15 13.90
N SER A 182 0.92 19.94 15.18
CA SER A 182 1.99 19.84 16.21
C SER A 182 3.06 18.80 15.87
N GLY A 183 2.68 17.76 15.10
CA GLY A 183 3.55 16.67 14.67
C GLY A 183 3.99 15.73 15.79
N ASN A 184 3.31 15.77 16.95
CA ASN A 184 3.63 14.92 18.11
C ASN A 184 3.13 13.48 17.97
N GLN A 185 2.19 13.24 17.03
CA GLN A 185 1.69 11.89 16.76
C GLN A 185 2.83 10.97 16.30
N LEU A 186 2.87 9.76 16.90
CA LEU A 186 3.86 8.74 16.57
C LEU A 186 3.34 7.87 15.42
N ARG A 187 4.20 7.64 14.43
CA ARG A 187 3.93 6.77 13.28
C ARG A 187 5.13 5.88 13.00
N ASP A 188 4.87 4.69 12.53
CA ASP A 188 5.88 3.79 12.02
C ASP A 188 5.97 3.98 10.49
N PHE A 189 7.03 4.64 10.06
CA PHE A 189 7.26 4.89 8.63
C PHE A 189 8.06 3.74 8.04
N ILE A 190 7.45 2.99 7.13
CA ILE A 190 8.08 1.86 6.46
C ILE A 190 8.35 2.14 4.98
N PHE A 191 9.56 1.82 4.51
CA PHE A 191 9.91 1.99 3.11
C PHE A 191 9.21 0.96 2.22
N ILE A 192 8.82 1.35 1.01
CA ILE A 192 8.00 0.53 0.11
C ILE A 192 8.61 -0.84 -0.19
N ASP A 193 9.93 -0.93 -0.37
CA ASP A 193 10.61 -2.20 -0.67
C ASP A 193 10.46 -3.20 0.48
N ASP A 194 10.44 -2.74 1.74
CA ASP A 194 10.21 -3.60 2.90
C ASP A 194 8.76 -4.11 2.96
N VAL A 195 7.80 -3.28 2.52
CA VAL A 195 6.40 -3.71 2.39
C VAL A 195 6.29 -4.80 1.33
N VAL A 196 6.89 -4.60 0.16
CA VAL A 196 6.91 -5.61 -0.92
C VAL A 196 7.57 -6.91 -0.45
N TYR A 197 8.67 -6.80 0.31
CA TYR A 197 9.34 -7.96 0.87
C TYR A 197 8.45 -8.72 1.86
N ALA A 198 7.56 -8.04 2.61
CA ALA A 198 6.59 -8.72 3.47
C ALA A 198 5.61 -9.59 2.67
N TYR A 199 5.11 -9.09 1.54
CA TYR A 199 4.26 -9.89 0.64
C TYR A 199 5.00 -11.10 0.07
N LEU A 200 6.23 -10.91 -0.38
CA LEU A 200 7.03 -12.01 -0.93
C LEU A 200 7.36 -13.05 0.15
N CYS A 201 7.71 -12.61 1.35
CA CYS A 201 8.01 -13.50 2.47
C CYS A 201 6.79 -14.35 2.86
N THR A 202 5.60 -13.73 2.97
CA THR A 202 4.37 -14.49 3.26
C THR A 202 3.98 -15.43 2.12
N LEU A 203 4.22 -15.06 0.87
CA LEU A 203 4.00 -15.90 -0.30
C LEU A 203 4.95 -17.12 -0.34
N GLU A 204 6.23 -16.91 -0.02
CA GLU A 204 7.24 -17.98 0.04
C GLU A 204 6.94 -18.97 1.18
N ASN A 205 6.35 -18.50 2.29
CA ASN A 205 5.97 -19.31 3.44
C ASN A 205 4.50 -19.78 3.41
N ILE A 206 3.78 -19.65 2.31
CA ILE A 206 2.32 -19.88 2.22
C ILE A 206 1.87 -21.26 2.69
N LYS A 207 2.73 -22.28 2.56
CA LYS A 207 2.42 -23.65 2.97
C LYS A 207 2.35 -23.82 4.49
N SER A 208 3.12 -23.05 5.25
CA SER A 208 3.13 -23.08 6.74
C SER A 208 2.03 -22.23 7.36
N LEU A 209 1.36 -21.36 6.57
CA LEU A 209 0.32 -20.50 7.07
C LEU A 209 -1.02 -21.23 7.22
N GLY A 210 -1.80 -20.85 8.25
CA GLY A 210 -3.15 -21.34 8.46
C GLY A 210 -4.16 -20.87 7.41
N SER A 211 -5.43 -21.25 7.60
CA SER A 211 -6.53 -20.83 6.69
C SER A 211 -6.75 -19.33 6.70
N PHE A 212 -6.56 -18.67 7.85
CA PHE A 212 -6.54 -17.22 8.01
C PHE A 212 -5.30 -16.80 8.80
N SER A 213 -4.39 -16.09 8.14
CA SER A 213 -3.19 -15.52 8.76
C SER A 213 -3.19 -14.00 8.61
N GLN A 214 -2.74 -13.27 9.65
CA GLN A 214 -2.77 -11.83 9.67
C GLN A 214 -1.46 -11.26 10.20
N PHE A 215 -0.89 -10.27 9.51
CA PHE A 215 0.42 -9.71 9.84
C PHE A 215 0.37 -8.19 9.88
N ASP A 216 0.96 -7.60 10.93
CA ASP A 216 1.24 -6.17 10.95
C ASP A 216 2.52 -5.90 10.16
N VAL A 217 2.43 -5.02 9.17
CA VAL A 217 3.56 -4.66 8.30
C VAL A 217 4.03 -3.24 8.64
N GLY A 218 5.08 -3.18 9.45
CA GLY A 218 5.75 -1.98 9.89
C GLY A 218 7.10 -2.34 10.51
N THR A 219 7.94 -1.35 10.76
CA THR A 219 9.31 -1.56 11.27
C THR A 219 9.35 -1.93 12.75
N GLY A 220 8.25 -1.72 13.48
CA GLY A 220 8.18 -1.82 14.95
C GLY A 220 8.76 -0.58 15.67
N LYS A 221 9.25 0.42 14.92
CA LYS A 221 9.89 1.63 15.46
C LYS A 221 9.09 2.87 15.08
N SER A 222 8.37 3.44 16.04
CA SER A 222 7.61 4.68 15.82
C SER A 222 8.47 5.90 16.08
N ILE A 223 8.32 6.92 15.22
CA ILE A 223 8.90 8.26 15.42
C ILE A 223 7.80 9.32 15.31
N SER A 224 8.01 10.51 15.89
CA SER A 224 7.04 11.60 15.73
C SER A 224 7.05 12.11 14.27
N VAL A 225 5.87 12.49 13.79
CA VAL A 225 5.75 13.13 12.45
C VAL A 225 6.64 14.36 12.36
N LYS A 226 6.76 15.12 13.45
CA LYS A 226 7.68 16.27 13.53
C LYS A 226 9.14 15.86 13.27
N HIS A 227 9.59 14.77 13.88
CA HIS A 227 10.95 14.27 13.69
C HIS A 227 11.16 13.76 12.25
N PHE A 228 10.18 13.02 11.72
CA PHE A 228 10.23 12.55 10.33
C PHE A 228 10.32 13.72 9.33
N VAL A 229 9.48 14.75 9.46
CA VAL A 229 9.49 15.92 8.57
C VAL A 229 10.81 16.69 8.65
N LYS A 230 11.41 16.81 9.85
CA LYS A 230 12.75 17.40 9.99
C LYS A 230 13.82 16.62 9.23
N LYS A 231 13.79 15.27 9.28
CA LYS A 231 14.69 14.42 8.49
C LYS A 231 14.46 14.60 6.98
N VAL A 232 13.18 14.69 6.54
CA VAL A 232 12.85 14.99 5.13
C VAL A 232 13.47 16.30 4.69
N LYS A 233 13.34 17.37 5.50
CA LYS A 233 13.94 18.68 5.19
C LYS A 233 15.47 18.58 5.12
N GLN A 234 16.11 18.02 6.14
CA GLN A 234 17.55 17.86 6.19
C GLN A 234 18.12 17.12 4.97
N ARG A 235 17.47 16.00 4.58
CA ARG A 235 17.89 15.26 3.39
C ARG A 235 17.63 16.05 2.10
N SER A 236 16.53 16.79 2.03
CA SER A 236 16.21 17.65 0.89
C SER A 236 17.24 18.76 0.71
N GLU A 237 17.76 19.35 1.79
CA GLU A 237 18.80 20.36 1.76
C GLU A 237 20.12 19.82 1.17
N ILE A 238 20.48 18.57 1.51
CA ILE A 238 21.66 17.91 0.96
C ILE A 238 21.54 17.70 -0.56
N VAL A 239 20.32 17.34 -1.04
CA VAL A 239 20.11 16.91 -2.44
C VAL A 239 19.74 18.07 -3.36
N PHE A 240 18.93 19.02 -2.89
CA PHE A 240 18.43 20.14 -3.68
C PHE A 240 19.13 21.47 -3.41
N GLY A 241 20.01 21.52 -2.38
CA GLY A 241 20.67 22.73 -1.90
C GLY A 241 19.93 23.35 -0.71
N LEU A 242 20.52 24.40 -0.14
CA LEU A 242 19.96 25.12 1.02
C LEU A 242 18.51 25.50 0.80
N ASN A 243 17.65 25.09 1.73
CA ASN A 243 16.22 25.33 1.70
C ASN A 243 15.82 26.31 2.81
N LYS A 244 15.32 27.48 2.42
CA LYS A 244 14.89 28.56 3.33
C LYS A 244 13.49 28.34 3.92
N THR A 245 12.78 27.28 3.50
CA THR A 245 11.42 26.98 3.97
C THR A 245 11.36 26.81 5.49
N ILE A 246 10.50 27.54 6.13
CA ILE A 246 10.24 27.43 7.58
C ILE A 246 9.16 26.36 7.82
N LEU A 247 9.43 25.41 8.73
CA LEU A 247 8.46 24.41 9.15
C LEU A 247 7.68 24.94 10.36
N LEU A 248 6.43 25.37 10.16
CA LEU A 248 5.57 25.93 11.21
C LEU A 248 4.74 24.81 11.86
N PHE A 249 5.32 24.13 12.84
CA PHE A 249 4.62 23.11 13.62
C PHE A 249 3.63 23.74 14.59
N GLY A 250 2.39 23.22 14.62
CA GLY A 250 1.28 23.74 15.44
C GLY A 250 0.49 24.86 14.76
N ALA A 251 0.84 25.26 13.54
CA ALA A 251 0.15 26.30 12.80
C ALA A 251 -1.25 25.87 12.30
N ILE A 252 -1.52 24.58 12.25
CA ILE A 252 -2.85 24.02 11.96
C ILE A 252 -3.24 23.03 13.07
N PRO A 253 -4.54 22.93 13.39
CA PRO A 253 -5.01 22.01 14.43
C PRO A 253 -4.83 20.54 13.99
N ASN A 254 -4.70 19.64 14.95
CA ASN A 254 -4.77 18.22 14.69
C ASN A 254 -6.17 17.85 14.18
N ARG A 255 -6.26 16.80 13.38
CA ARG A 255 -7.56 16.30 12.91
C ARG A 255 -8.37 15.78 14.08
N PRO A 256 -9.69 16.01 14.12
CA PRO A 256 -10.55 15.38 15.11
C PRO A 256 -10.37 13.86 15.09
N GLY A 257 -10.22 13.25 16.29
CA GLY A 257 -10.02 11.80 16.41
C GLY A 257 -8.64 11.28 15.97
N GLU A 258 -7.65 12.16 15.76
CA GLU A 258 -6.31 11.73 15.36
C GLU A 258 -5.69 10.79 16.41
N LEU A 259 -5.32 9.59 15.97
CA LEU A 259 -4.62 8.64 16.83
C LEU A 259 -3.20 9.15 17.10
N MET A 260 -2.87 9.38 18.37
CA MET A 260 -1.54 9.87 18.76
C MET A 260 -0.46 8.79 18.67
N LYS A 261 -0.83 7.52 18.76
CA LYS A 261 0.11 6.39 18.66
C LYS A 261 -0.59 5.19 18.02
N VAL A 262 0.08 4.58 17.06
CA VAL A 262 -0.27 3.26 16.52
C VAL A 262 0.80 2.27 16.96
N LYS A 263 0.39 1.11 17.50
CA LYS A 263 1.29 0.05 17.91
C LYS A 263 1.34 -0.99 16.78
N VAL A 264 2.53 -1.27 16.29
CA VAL A 264 2.80 -2.35 15.33
C VAL A 264 3.28 -3.57 16.10
N ASN A 265 2.68 -4.71 15.88
CA ASN A 265 3.17 -6.00 16.36
C ASN A 265 3.58 -6.86 15.17
N ASN A 266 4.83 -6.74 14.74
CA ASN A 266 5.38 -7.46 13.60
C ASN A 266 6.04 -8.80 13.98
N THR A 267 5.86 -9.29 15.20
CA THR A 267 6.50 -10.52 15.71
C THR A 267 6.25 -11.71 14.80
N GLU A 268 4.99 -11.98 14.44
CA GLU A 268 4.64 -13.12 13.57
C GLU A 268 5.31 -13.03 12.19
N LEU A 269 5.48 -11.80 11.67
CA LEU A 269 6.16 -11.57 10.39
C LEU A 269 7.69 -11.75 10.52
N LEU A 270 8.26 -11.35 11.66
CA LEU A 270 9.68 -11.60 11.98
C LEU A 270 9.95 -13.11 12.11
N ASP A 271 9.05 -13.86 12.73
CA ASP A 271 9.15 -15.32 12.88
C ASP A 271 9.11 -16.07 11.54
N LEU A 272 8.47 -15.49 10.51
CA LEU A 272 8.53 -15.99 9.14
C LEU A 272 9.86 -15.66 8.42
N GLY A 273 10.79 -14.96 9.09
CA GLY A 273 12.08 -14.57 8.51
C GLY A 273 12.08 -13.21 7.81
N TRP A 274 10.97 -12.48 7.80
CA TRP A 274 10.95 -11.10 7.31
C TRP A 274 11.68 -10.18 8.31
N LYS A 275 12.44 -9.22 7.77
CA LYS A 275 13.05 -8.11 8.57
C LYS A 275 13.05 -6.85 7.73
N PRO A 276 12.71 -5.68 8.30
CA PRO A 276 12.86 -4.42 7.58
C PRO A 276 14.35 -4.17 7.30
N LYS A 277 14.65 -3.86 6.04
CA LYS A 277 16.02 -3.65 5.56
C LYS A 277 16.45 -2.19 5.58
N TYR A 278 15.44 -1.29 5.55
CA TYR A 278 15.69 0.15 5.42
C TYR A 278 15.37 0.88 6.72
N SER A 279 16.34 1.61 7.24
CA SER A 279 16.08 2.68 8.21
C SER A 279 15.32 3.84 7.53
N VAL A 280 14.74 4.72 8.34
CA VAL A 280 14.07 5.93 7.82
C VAL A 280 15.04 6.79 7.00
N ASP A 281 16.30 6.89 7.42
CA ASP A 281 17.30 7.71 6.73
C ASP A 281 17.69 7.12 5.36
N GLU A 282 17.87 5.81 5.28
CA GLU A 282 18.15 5.11 4.01
C GLU A 282 16.96 5.19 3.04
N GLY A 283 15.74 4.97 3.54
CA GLY A 283 14.53 5.09 2.73
C GLY A 283 14.31 6.52 2.22
N LEU A 284 14.54 7.54 3.06
CA LEU A 284 14.49 8.95 2.66
C LEU A 284 15.57 9.29 1.64
N SER A 285 16.77 8.74 1.77
CA SER A 285 17.82 8.92 0.77
C SER A 285 17.36 8.43 -0.59
N LYS A 286 16.88 7.18 -0.69
CA LYS A 286 16.36 6.62 -1.95
C LYS A 286 15.20 7.43 -2.53
N LEU A 287 14.26 7.86 -1.69
CA LEU A 287 13.10 8.65 -2.12
C LEU A 287 13.50 10.01 -2.67
N ILE A 288 14.38 10.74 -1.99
CA ILE A 288 14.72 12.12 -2.35
C ILE A 288 15.71 12.12 -3.53
N ASP A 289 16.64 11.17 -3.60
CA ASP A 289 17.54 11.00 -4.74
C ASP A 289 16.74 10.67 -6.03
N PHE A 290 15.68 9.84 -5.95
CA PHE A 290 14.76 9.62 -7.06
C PHE A 290 14.09 10.91 -7.56
N ASN A 291 13.70 11.80 -6.64
CA ASN A 291 13.07 13.09 -6.98
C ASN A 291 14.07 14.13 -7.56
N LYS A 292 15.39 13.91 -7.42
CA LYS A 292 16.42 14.71 -8.09
C LYS A 292 16.47 14.42 -9.58
N ILE A 293 16.30 13.15 -9.95
CA ILE A 293 16.43 12.69 -11.35
C ILE A 293 15.22 13.13 -12.19
N LYS A 294 14.03 13.22 -11.57
CA LYS A 294 12.83 13.78 -12.25
C LYS A 294 12.89 15.31 -12.25
N LYS A 295 13.48 15.87 -13.31
CA LYS A 295 13.36 17.30 -13.65
C LYS A 295 11.99 17.62 -14.22
#